data_6f60c28d4b667ffc623e782a0eb1bfe6
#
_entry.id   6f60c28d4b667ffc623e782a0eb1bfe6
#
_cell.length_a   1.000
_cell.length_b   1.000
_cell.length_c   1.000
_cell.angle_alpha   90.00
_cell.angle_beta   90.00
_cell.angle_gamma   90.00
#
_symmetry.space_group_name_H-M   'P 1'
#
loop_
_entity.id
_entity.type
_entity.pdbx_description
1 polymer ?
#
loop_
_entity_poly.entity_id
_entity_poly.type
_entity_poly.pdbx_seq_one_letter_code
_entity_poly.pdbx_strand_id
1 'polypeptide(L)'
;ESPASLVGSEMCIRDSLQRDPYFVVVDEVDSILIDEARTPLIISGVAEDNGPLYKKLKPVVKSLTEEEFDFEKEEVVKAGDFTIDLQSRSIEITENGHEKIENYLKQNNLLEDSVSLYASENLKLLNMVQALVRADTLFEKNTDYIVQNGKVVLIDTNSGRAMPGRRLSDGVHQALELKENLDIQVESQTL
;
A
#
# COMPACT_ATOMS: atom_id res chain seq x y z
N GLU A 1 7.21 -15.97 -23.34
CA GLU A 1 6.05 -16.84 -23.00
C GLU A 1 5.52 -16.40 -21.66
N SER A 2 4.24 -16.03 -21.58
CA SER A 2 3.64 -15.55 -20.34
C SER A 2 3.44 -16.70 -19.35
N PRO A 3 3.57 -16.49 -18.02
CA PRO A 3 3.30 -17.53 -17.03
C PRO A 3 1.91 -18.18 -17.16
N ALA A 4 0.94 -17.43 -17.68
CA ALA A 4 -0.40 -17.93 -17.93
C ALA A 4 -0.47 -19.00 -19.04
N SER A 5 0.43 -18.95 -20.00
CA SER A 5 0.54 -19.94 -21.07
C SER A 5 1.11 -21.27 -20.56
N LEU A 6 2.03 -21.21 -19.60
CA LEU A 6 2.58 -22.41 -18.95
C LEU A 6 1.54 -23.12 -18.08
N VAL A 7 0.78 -22.36 -17.30
CA VAL A 7 -0.32 -22.92 -16.47
C VAL A 7 -1.39 -23.60 -17.33
N GLY A 8 -1.75 -22.99 -18.46
CA GLY A 8 -2.71 -23.61 -19.39
C GLY A 8 -2.17 -24.89 -20.03
N SER A 9 -0.87 -24.95 -20.39
CA SER A 9 -0.25 -26.14 -20.96
C SER A 9 -0.05 -27.25 -19.93
N GLU A 10 0.27 -26.92 -18.68
CA GLU A 10 0.34 -27.92 -17.59
C GLU A 10 -1.00 -28.54 -17.28
N MET A 11 -2.08 -27.77 -17.29
CA MET A 11 -3.43 -28.26 -17.10
C MET A 11 -3.84 -29.22 -18.22
N CYS A 12 -3.57 -28.90 -19.48
CA CYS A 12 -3.82 -29.77 -20.62
C CYS A 12 -2.98 -31.07 -20.61
N ILE A 13 -1.72 -30.97 -20.16
CA ILE A 13 -0.82 -32.11 -20.01
C ILE A 13 -1.33 -33.06 -18.93
N ARG A 14 -1.78 -32.51 -17.78
CA ARG A 14 -2.28 -33.29 -16.66
C ARG A 14 -3.51 -34.09 -17.04
N ASP A 15 -4.46 -33.52 -17.76
CA ASP A 15 -5.71 -34.17 -18.11
C ASP A 15 -5.59 -35.13 -19.30
N SER A 16 -4.62 -34.93 -20.18
CA SER A 16 -4.52 -35.68 -21.44
C SER A 16 -3.36 -36.69 -21.48
N LEU A 17 -2.31 -36.48 -20.73
CA LEU A 17 -1.06 -37.26 -20.83
C LEU A 17 -0.64 -37.96 -19.55
N GLN A 18 -1.07 -37.47 -18.39
CA GLN A 18 -0.71 -38.06 -17.10
C GLN A 18 -1.82 -39.00 -16.61
N ARG A 19 -1.42 -40.21 -16.27
CA ARG A 19 -2.30 -41.19 -15.60
C ARG A 19 -2.32 -40.89 -14.11
N ASP A 20 -3.39 -41.34 -13.44
CA ASP A 20 -3.46 -41.28 -11.99
C ASP A 20 -2.26 -42.00 -11.37
N PRO A 21 -1.58 -41.37 -10.39
CA PRO A 21 -0.43 -41.99 -9.73
C PRO A 21 -0.88 -43.18 -8.88
N TYR A 22 -0.13 -44.27 -8.93
CA TYR A 22 -0.41 -45.45 -8.09
C TYR A 22 -0.13 -45.22 -6.61
N PHE A 23 0.82 -44.36 -6.31
CA PHE A 23 1.14 -43.94 -4.96
C PHE A 23 1.86 -42.58 -5.02
N VAL A 24 1.81 -41.88 -3.90
CA VAL A 24 2.48 -40.57 -3.73
C VAL A 24 3.37 -40.63 -2.52
N VAL A 25 4.59 -40.17 -2.65
CA VAL A 25 5.51 -39.90 -1.52
C VAL A 25 5.49 -38.42 -1.29
N VAL A 26 5.13 -38.01 -0.08
CA VAL A 26 5.12 -36.59 0.31
C VAL A 26 6.27 -36.39 1.28
N ASP A 27 7.26 -35.58 0.87
CA ASP A 27 8.33 -35.10 1.74
C ASP A 27 7.89 -33.76 2.36
N GLU A 28 8.44 -33.43 3.55
CA GLU A 28 8.05 -32.24 4.30
C GLU A 28 6.53 -32.11 4.51
N VAL A 29 5.92 -33.20 4.93
CA VAL A 29 4.46 -33.34 5.05
C VAL A 29 3.84 -32.33 6.03
N ASP A 30 4.57 -31.90 7.03
CA ASP A 30 4.20 -30.87 7.99
C ASP A 30 4.02 -29.49 7.28
N SER A 31 4.93 -29.12 6.41
CA SER A 31 4.79 -27.90 5.61
C SER A 31 3.58 -27.99 4.67
N ILE A 32 3.44 -29.09 3.94
CA ILE A 32 2.41 -29.20 2.91
C ILE A 32 1.01 -29.40 3.51
N LEU A 33 0.87 -30.26 4.54
CA LEU A 33 -0.44 -30.64 5.09
C LEU A 33 -0.88 -29.81 6.30
N ILE A 34 0.02 -29.04 6.91
CA ILE A 34 -0.28 -28.21 8.08
C ILE A 34 -0.09 -26.72 7.75
N ASP A 35 1.11 -26.30 7.38
CA ASP A 35 1.43 -24.88 7.20
C ASP A 35 0.79 -24.29 5.95
N GLU A 36 0.83 -25.02 4.83
CA GLU A 36 0.24 -24.59 3.55
C GLU A 36 -1.16 -25.13 3.30
N ALA A 37 -1.69 -26.00 4.18
CA ALA A 37 -3.03 -26.56 4.06
C ALA A 37 -4.15 -25.52 4.28
N ARG A 38 -3.81 -24.31 4.72
CA ARG A 38 -4.76 -23.22 4.87
C ARG A 38 -5.16 -22.71 3.49
N THR A 39 -6.36 -23.06 3.06
CA THR A 39 -6.97 -22.41 1.91
C THR A 39 -7.26 -20.95 2.30
N PRO A 40 -6.69 -19.96 1.64
CA PRO A 40 -7.03 -18.58 1.93
C PRO A 40 -8.51 -18.36 1.68
N LEU A 41 -9.25 -17.92 2.70
CA LEU A 41 -10.62 -17.48 2.54
C LEU A 41 -10.57 -16.10 1.88
N ILE A 42 -10.83 -16.08 0.58
CA ILE A 42 -10.91 -14.83 -0.18
C ILE A 42 -12.37 -14.36 -0.13
N ILE A 43 -12.66 -13.39 0.71
CA ILE A 43 -13.93 -12.67 0.72
C ILE A 43 -13.72 -11.39 -0.09
N SER A 44 -14.24 -11.35 -1.31
CA SER A 44 -14.27 -10.12 -2.09
C SER A 44 -15.48 -9.29 -1.67
N GLY A 45 -15.25 -8.16 -1.03
CA GLY A 45 -16.28 -7.15 -0.75
C GLY A 45 -16.48 -6.20 -1.92
N VAL A 46 -17.57 -5.43 -1.89
CA VAL A 46 -17.76 -4.32 -2.82
C VAL A 46 -16.65 -3.31 -2.55
N ALA A 47 -15.82 -3.08 -3.54
CA ALA A 47 -14.74 -2.12 -3.44
C ALA A 47 -15.30 -0.69 -3.40
N GLU A 48 -14.97 0.06 -2.38
CA GLU A 48 -15.35 1.47 -2.29
C GLU A 48 -14.44 2.33 -3.15
N ASP A 49 -15.04 3.22 -3.95
CA ASP A 49 -14.30 4.24 -4.67
C ASP A 49 -13.87 5.37 -3.73
N ASN A 50 -12.65 5.29 -3.24
CA ASN A 50 -12.05 6.30 -2.38
C ASN A 50 -11.31 7.42 -3.18
N GLY A 51 -11.30 7.35 -4.50
CA GLY A 51 -10.59 8.30 -5.36
C GLY A 51 -10.93 9.77 -5.12
N PRO A 52 -12.23 10.15 -4.99
CA PRO A 52 -12.60 11.53 -4.68
C PRO A 52 -12.07 12.02 -3.32
N LEU A 53 -12.01 11.13 -2.32
CA LEU A 53 -11.51 11.45 -0.99
C LEU A 53 -9.98 11.67 -1.00
N TYR A 54 -9.23 10.82 -1.68
CA TYR A 54 -7.80 11.00 -1.89
C TYR A 54 -7.46 12.35 -2.53
N LYS A 55 -8.24 12.75 -3.54
CA LYS A 55 -8.06 14.06 -4.21
C LYS A 55 -8.28 15.24 -3.24
N LYS A 56 -9.25 15.14 -2.31
CA LYS A 56 -9.49 16.16 -1.29
C LYS A 56 -8.39 16.22 -0.23
N LEU A 57 -7.72 15.10 0.06
CA LEU A 57 -6.64 15.03 1.05
C LEU A 57 -5.28 15.47 0.49
N LYS A 58 -5.07 15.44 -0.82
CA LYS A 58 -3.78 15.80 -1.46
C LYS A 58 -3.25 17.18 -1.02
N PRO A 59 -4.07 18.25 -0.90
CA PRO A 59 -3.54 19.56 -0.49
C PRO A 59 -2.99 19.61 0.92
N VAL A 60 -3.58 18.89 1.89
CA VAL A 60 -3.06 18.88 3.27
C VAL A 60 -1.67 18.24 3.29
N VAL A 61 -1.49 17.12 2.61
CA VAL A 61 -0.21 16.41 2.56
C VAL A 61 0.92 17.30 2.02
N LYS A 62 0.63 18.07 0.97
CA LYS A 62 1.59 19.03 0.42
C LYS A 62 1.94 20.19 1.36
N SER A 63 1.12 20.44 2.38
CA SER A 63 1.36 21.49 3.38
C SER A 63 2.14 20.99 4.58
N LEU A 64 2.31 19.67 4.73
CA LEU A 64 3.08 19.07 5.81
C LEU A 64 4.57 19.18 5.53
N THR A 65 5.33 19.38 6.60
CA THR A 65 6.80 19.53 6.56
C THR A 65 7.44 18.44 7.41
N GLU A 66 8.56 17.92 6.92
CA GLU A 66 9.37 16.96 7.68
C GLU A 66 10.04 17.62 8.87
N GLU A 67 10.08 16.89 9.99
CA GLU A 67 10.84 17.26 11.17
C GLU A 67 12.31 16.86 11.00
N GLU A 68 13.22 17.78 11.26
CA GLU A 68 14.66 17.52 11.20
C GLU A 68 15.20 17.31 12.62
N PHE A 69 15.71 16.10 12.88
CA PHE A 69 16.33 15.73 14.14
C PHE A 69 17.85 15.58 13.98
N ASP A 70 18.62 16.27 14.82
CA ASP A 70 20.07 16.13 14.88
C ASP A 70 20.45 15.04 15.88
N PHE A 71 20.86 13.88 15.38
CA PHE A 71 21.24 12.73 16.20
C PHE A 71 22.53 12.95 17.01
N GLU A 72 23.40 13.89 16.60
CA GLU A 72 24.64 14.18 17.33
C GLU A 72 24.38 15.06 18.57
N LYS A 73 23.37 15.92 18.49
CA LYS A 73 22.98 16.83 19.58
C LYS A 73 21.78 16.34 20.37
N GLU A 74 21.12 15.26 19.91
CA GLU A 74 19.88 14.76 20.48
C GLU A 74 18.76 15.83 20.58
N GLU A 75 18.72 16.77 19.62
CA GLU A 75 17.78 17.88 19.62
C GLU A 75 17.00 17.95 18.29
N VAL A 76 15.75 18.41 18.36
CA VAL A 76 14.96 18.77 17.20
C VAL A 76 15.50 20.08 16.64
N VAL A 77 16.11 20.03 15.46
CA VAL A 77 16.66 21.23 14.79
C VAL A 77 15.54 22.07 14.19
N LYS A 78 14.54 21.39 13.64
CA LYS A 78 13.39 22.03 13.03
C LYS A 78 12.14 21.21 13.32
N ALA A 79 11.22 21.81 14.06
CA ALA A 79 9.92 21.18 14.30
C ALA A 79 9.16 20.99 13.00
N GLY A 80 8.62 19.78 12.82
CA GLY A 80 7.90 19.38 11.63
C GLY A 80 6.56 18.73 11.96
N ASP A 81 5.85 18.37 10.92
CA ASP A 81 4.54 17.75 10.99
C ASP A 81 4.63 16.21 10.96
N PHE A 82 5.76 15.66 10.50
CA PHE A 82 6.02 14.22 10.48
C PHE A 82 7.52 13.92 10.53
N THR A 83 7.86 12.71 10.99
CA THR A 83 9.22 12.14 10.98
C THR A 83 9.29 10.96 10.04
N ILE A 84 10.47 10.70 9.49
CA ILE A 84 10.74 9.56 8.60
C ILE A 84 11.74 8.63 9.28
N ASP A 85 11.38 7.36 9.41
CA ASP A 85 12.32 6.29 9.69
C ASP A 85 12.66 5.55 8.39
N LEU A 86 13.85 5.79 7.88
CA LEU A 86 14.34 5.18 6.65
C LEU A 86 14.64 3.68 6.81
N GLN A 87 14.95 3.21 8.02
CA GLN A 87 15.26 1.81 8.27
C GLN A 87 14.00 0.94 8.21
N SER A 88 12.94 1.36 8.86
CA SER A 88 11.64 0.67 8.84
C SER A 88 10.77 1.07 7.64
N ARG A 89 11.19 2.06 6.86
CA ARG A 89 10.40 2.69 5.78
C ARG A 89 9.00 3.10 6.27
N SER A 90 8.97 3.70 7.45
CA SER A 90 7.75 4.20 8.09
C SER A 90 7.78 5.70 8.29
N ILE A 91 6.61 6.27 8.48
CA ILE A 91 6.45 7.67 8.88
C ILE A 91 5.64 7.72 10.18
N GLU A 92 5.97 8.68 11.01
CA GLU A 92 5.18 9.03 12.19
C GLU A 92 4.74 10.49 12.09
N ILE A 93 3.46 10.74 12.29
CA ILE A 93 2.92 12.10 12.31
C ILE A 93 3.10 12.66 13.72
N THR A 94 3.71 13.84 13.83
CA THR A 94 3.91 14.52 15.09
C THR A 94 2.60 15.14 15.63
N GLU A 95 2.59 15.59 16.90
CA GLU A 95 1.42 16.27 17.46
C GLU A 95 1.04 17.51 16.63
N ASN A 96 2.03 18.29 16.17
CA ASN A 96 1.80 19.44 15.29
C ASN A 96 1.16 19.02 13.96
N GLY A 97 1.63 17.92 13.39
CA GLY A 97 1.07 17.34 12.17
C GLY A 97 -0.38 16.89 12.34
N HIS A 98 -0.68 16.25 13.46
CA HIS A 98 -2.05 15.84 13.79
C HIS A 98 -2.99 17.04 13.92
N GLU A 99 -2.59 18.08 14.65
CA GLU A 99 -3.39 19.29 14.79
C GLU A 99 -3.64 19.96 13.44
N LYS A 100 -2.63 20.05 12.60
CA LYS A 100 -2.72 20.63 11.26
C LYS A 100 -3.65 19.84 10.34
N ILE A 101 -3.56 18.52 10.38
CA ILE A 101 -4.45 17.61 9.63
C ILE A 101 -5.89 17.76 10.12
N GLU A 102 -6.13 17.71 11.44
CA GLU A 102 -7.47 17.87 12.00
C GLU A 102 -8.12 19.20 11.60
N ASN A 103 -7.36 20.30 11.73
CA ASN A 103 -7.83 21.62 11.33
C ASN A 103 -8.23 21.68 9.86
N TYR A 104 -7.40 21.07 8.98
CA TYR A 104 -7.72 21.01 7.56
C TYR A 104 -8.98 20.19 7.28
N LEU A 105 -9.11 19.02 7.93
CA LEU A 105 -10.27 18.15 7.75
C LEU A 105 -11.57 18.80 8.20
N LYS A 106 -11.54 19.52 9.35
CA LYS A 106 -12.68 20.31 9.87
C LYS A 106 -13.06 21.44 8.92
N GLN A 107 -12.10 22.21 8.44
CA GLN A 107 -12.34 23.30 7.49
C GLN A 107 -12.95 22.83 6.16
N ASN A 108 -12.67 21.60 5.76
CA ASN A 108 -13.20 21.02 4.51
C ASN A 108 -14.45 20.13 4.73
N ASN A 109 -15.04 20.14 5.92
CA ASN A 109 -16.20 19.31 6.30
C ASN A 109 -15.97 17.80 6.07
N LEU A 110 -14.75 17.33 6.29
CA LEU A 110 -14.36 15.91 6.23
C LEU A 110 -14.31 15.28 7.61
N LEU A 111 -14.26 16.09 8.67
CA LEU A 111 -14.27 15.71 10.07
C LEU A 111 -15.22 16.62 10.82
N GLU A 112 -16.05 16.05 11.70
CA GLU A 112 -16.93 16.81 12.59
C GLU A 112 -16.12 17.47 13.71
N ASP A 113 -16.49 18.69 14.11
CA ASP A 113 -15.76 19.46 15.13
C ASP A 113 -15.68 18.76 16.50
N SER A 114 -16.67 17.93 16.81
CA SER A 114 -16.80 17.23 18.09
C SER A 114 -16.08 15.88 18.12
N VAL A 115 -15.56 15.38 16.99
CA VAL A 115 -15.01 14.04 16.87
C VAL A 115 -13.52 14.12 16.58
N SER A 116 -12.71 13.35 17.35
CA SER A 116 -11.26 13.25 17.13
C SER A 116 -10.93 12.43 15.87
N LEU A 117 -9.79 12.76 15.24
CA LEU A 117 -9.24 11.99 14.14
C LEU A 117 -8.95 10.52 14.53
N TYR A 118 -8.71 10.27 15.82
CA TYR A 118 -8.45 8.92 16.36
C TYR A 118 -9.71 8.11 16.69
N ALA A 119 -10.90 8.66 16.51
CA ALA A 119 -12.12 7.88 16.64
C ALA A 119 -12.15 6.74 15.62
N SER A 120 -12.67 5.58 15.99
CA SER A 120 -12.72 4.39 15.12
C SER A 120 -13.32 4.66 13.74
N GLU A 121 -14.26 5.60 13.68
CA GLU A 121 -14.92 6.03 12.43
C GLU A 121 -13.98 6.79 11.49
N ASN A 122 -12.97 7.46 12.04
CA ASN A 122 -12.04 8.33 11.31
C ASN A 122 -10.69 7.68 11.01
N LEU A 123 -10.42 6.47 11.50
CA LEU A 123 -9.17 5.75 11.25
C LEU A 123 -8.88 5.60 9.75
N LYS A 124 -9.94 5.47 8.95
CA LYS A 124 -9.80 5.43 7.48
C LYS A 124 -9.18 6.72 6.93
N LEU A 125 -9.59 7.89 7.42
CA LEU A 125 -9.03 9.19 7.01
C LEU A 125 -7.56 9.29 7.43
N LEU A 126 -7.24 8.90 8.65
CA LEU A 126 -5.87 8.89 9.15
C LEU A 126 -4.97 8.00 8.30
N ASN A 127 -5.39 6.75 8.05
CA ASN A 127 -4.65 5.81 7.21
C ASN A 127 -4.44 6.36 5.79
N MET A 128 -5.44 7.01 5.21
CA MET A 128 -5.31 7.63 3.88
C MET A 128 -4.30 8.78 3.87
N VAL A 129 -4.29 9.63 4.89
CA VAL A 129 -3.30 10.70 5.03
C VAL A 129 -1.90 10.11 5.19
N GLN A 130 -1.73 9.12 6.06
CA GLN A 130 -0.44 8.42 6.21
C GLN A 130 0.03 7.78 4.90
N ALA A 131 -0.87 7.12 4.17
CA ALA A 131 -0.56 6.53 2.86
C ALA A 131 -0.09 7.59 1.85
N LEU A 132 -0.74 8.76 1.83
CA LEU A 132 -0.36 9.87 0.96
C LEU A 132 1.02 10.43 1.34
N VAL A 133 1.30 10.65 2.63
CA VAL A 133 2.62 11.12 3.09
C VAL A 133 3.68 10.08 2.75
N ARG A 134 3.45 8.80 3.02
CA ARG A 134 4.36 7.70 2.65
C ARG A 134 4.65 7.66 1.15
N ALA A 135 3.64 7.79 0.32
CA ALA A 135 3.79 7.80 -1.13
C ALA A 135 4.62 8.98 -1.62
N ASP A 136 4.47 10.15 -0.99
CA ASP A 136 5.17 11.36 -1.38
C ASP A 136 6.65 11.35 -0.96
N THR A 137 6.93 10.82 0.23
CA THR A 137 8.26 10.89 0.88
C THR A 137 9.13 9.64 0.66
N LEU A 138 8.55 8.43 0.72
CA LEU A 138 9.32 7.18 0.76
C LEU A 138 9.43 6.46 -0.59
N PHE A 139 8.68 6.91 -1.60
CA PHE A 139 8.66 6.26 -2.90
C PHE A 139 9.12 7.20 -4.01
N GLU A 140 10.18 6.81 -4.69
CA GLU A 140 10.80 7.57 -5.75
C GLU A 140 10.52 6.95 -7.13
N LYS A 141 10.10 7.80 -8.08
CA LYS A 141 9.86 7.37 -9.45
C LYS A 141 11.15 6.92 -10.12
N ASN A 142 11.08 5.85 -10.88
CA ASN A 142 12.18 5.14 -11.56
C ASN A 142 13.14 4.40 -10.64
N THR A 143 12.94 4.46 -9.33
CA THR A 143 13.68 3.69 -8.32
C THR A 143 12.77 2.63 -7.71
N ASP A 144 11.65 3.03 -7.10
CA ASP A 144 10.70 2.13 -6.45
C ASP A 144 9.55 1.73 -7.38
N TYR A 145 9.20 2.59 -8.34
CA TYR A 145 8.12 2.32 -9.30
C TYR A 145 8.32 3.08 -10.62
N ILE A 146 7.64 2.61 -11.66
CA ILE A 146 7.50 3.29 -12.96
C ILE A 146 6.04 3.51 -13.30
N VAL A 147 5.78 4.44 -14.20
CA VAL A 147 4.46 4.60 -14.82
C VAL A 147 4.49 3.96 -16.20
N GLN A 148 3.68 2.93 -16.40
CA GLN A 148 3.57 2.22 -17.65
C GLN A 148 2.10 2.03 -18.04
N ASN A 149 1.73 2.40 -19.27
CA ASN A 149 0.35 2.30 -19.76
C ASN A 149 -0.70 2.96 -18.84
N GLY A 150 -0.36 4.11 -18.23
CA GLY A 150 -1.25 4.83 -17.32
C GLY A 150 -1.44 4.15 -15.94
N LYS A 151 -0.55 3.23 -15.56
CA LYS A 151 -0.59 2.52 -14.28
C LYS A 151 0.75 2.61 -13.57
N VAL A 152 0.70 2.60 -12.24
CA VAL A 152 1.88 2.42 -11.40
C VAL A 152 2.29 0.96 -11.42
N VAL A 153 3.55 0.70 -11.75
CA VAL A 153 4.16 -0.64 -11.73
C VAL A 153 5.36 -0.58 -10.79
N LEU A 154 5.36 -1.44 -9.78
CA LEU A 154 6.45 -1.50 -8.80
C LEU A 154 7.72 -2.08 -9.42
N ILE A 155 8.87 -1.66 -8.90
CA ILE A 155 10.18 -2.21 -9.21
C ILE A 155 10.63 -3.03 -8.00
N ASP A 156 11.09 -4.24 -8.25
CA ASP A 156 11.79 -5.03 -7.23
C ASP A 156 13.19 -4.42 -7.00
N THR A 157 13.41 -3.90 -5.81
CA THR A 157 14.66 -3.22 -5.45
C THR A 157 15.89 -4.13 -5.52
N ASN A 158 15.73 -5.45 -5.38
CA ASN A 158 16.81 -6.39 -5.41
C ASN A 158 17.22 -6.76 -6.84
N SER A 159 16.26 -6.98 -7.72
CA SER A 159 16.51 -7.42 -9.10
C SER A 159 16.40 -6.29 -10.14
N GLY A 160 15.86 -5.13 -9.76
CA GLY A 160 15.56 -4.01 -10.67
C GLY A 160 14.46 -4.32 -11.69
N ARG A 161 13.71 -5.41 -11.49
CA ARG A 161 12.65 -5.83 -12.43
C ARG A 161 11.32 -5.22 -12.10
N ALA A 162 10.59 -4.81 -13.13
CA ALA A 162 9.21 -4.40 -12.99
C ALA A 162 8.32 -5.58 -12.57
N MET A 163 7.41 -5.34 -11.63
CA MET A 163 6.48 -6.33 -11.08
C MET A 163 5.04 -5.97 -11.47
N PRO A 164 4.59 -6.24 -12.72
CA PRO A 164 3.24 -5.93 -13.13
C PRO A 164 2.23 -6.74 -12.32
N GLY A 165 1.14 -6.09 -11.91
CA GLY A 165 0.07 -6.73 -11.14
C GLY A 165 0.26 -6.74 -9.63
N ARG A 166 1.47 -6.48 -9.11
CA ARG A 166 1.70 -6.31 -7.68
C ARG A 166 1.28 -4.91 -7.25
N ARG A 167 0.53 -4.84 -6.15
CA ARG A 167 0.07 -3.58 -5.55
C ARG A 167 0.60 -3.46 -4.13
N LEU A 168 0.77 -2.23 -3.66
CA LEU A 168 1.06 -1.94 -2.26
C LEU A 168 -0.24 -1.94 -1.46
N SER A 169 -0.17 -2.38 -0.22
CA SER A 169 -1.28 -2.37 0.74
C SER A 169 -1.54 -0.98 1.33
N ASP A 170 -2.54 -0.92 2.18
CA ASP A 170 -2.83 0.23 3.06
C ASP A 170 -3.06 1.55 2.31
N GLY A 171 -3.57 1.48 1.07
CA GLY A 171 -3.87 2.66 0.27
C GLY A 171 -2.65 3.35 -0.36
N VAL A 172 -1.41 2.87 -0.11
CA VAL A 172 -0.19 3.48 -0.64
C VAL A 172 -0.14 3.43 -2.16
N HIS A 173 -0.66 2.34 -2.77
CA HIS A 173 -0.69 2.24 -4.23
C HIS A 173 -1.61 3.30 -4.86
N GLN A 174 -2.78 3.53 -4.27
CA GLN A 174 -3.72 4.58 -4.68
C GLN A 174 -3.12 5.97 -4.48
N ALA A 175 -2.37 6.16 -3.40
CA ALA A 175 -1.65 7.41 -3.14
C ALA A 175 -0.58 7.68 -4.22
N LEU A 176 0.14 6.64 -4.69
CA LEU A 176 1.09 6.76 -5.81
C LEU A 176 0.38 7.07 -7.14
N GLU A 177 -0.76 6.43 -7.41
CA GLU A 177 -1.58 6.75 -8.59
C GLU A 177 -1.99 8.23 -8.56
N LEU A 178 -2.39 8.76 -7.39
CA LEU A 178 -2.70 10.19 -7.23
C LEU A 178 -1.46 11.09 -7.35
N LYS A 179 -0.30 10.68 -6.82
CA LYS A 179 0.97 11.41 -6.93
C LYS A 179 1.31 11.66 -8.41
N GLU A 180 1.15 10.64 -9.24
CA GLU A 180 1.42 10.67 -10.67
C GLU A 180 0.25 11.23 -11.51
N ASN A 181 -0.84 11.69 -10.87
CA ASN A 181 -2.06 12.18 -11.51
C ASN A 181 -2.71 11.15 -12.46
N LEU A 182 -2.66 9.87 -12.09
CA LEU A 182 -3.33 8.78 -12.78
C LEU A 182 -4.75 8.57 -12.25
N ASP A 183 -5.52 7.75 -12.96
CA ASP A 183 -6.83 7.30 -12.47
C ASP A 183 -6.63 6.34 -11.31
N ILE A 184 -7.20 6.69 -10.16
CA ILE A 184 -7.11 5.88 -8.94
C ILE A 184 -7.96 4.63 -9.14
N GLN A 185 -7.31 3.47 -9.07
CA GLN A 185 -7.99 2.19 -9.18
C GLN A 185 -8.59 1.77 -7.86
N VAL A 186 -9.80 1.24 -7.93
CA VAL A 186 -10.50 0.73 -6.76
C VAL A 186 -9.72 -0.45 -6.18
N GLU A 187 -9.51 -0.45 -4.88
CA GLU A 187 -8.84 -1.54 -4.17
C GLU A 187 -9.81 -2.71 -3.99
N SER A 188 -9.46 -3.87 -4.55
CA SER A 188 -10.21 -5.08 -4.23
C SER A 188 -9.89 -5.48 -2.80
N GLN A 189 -10.85 -5.38 -1.91
CA GLN A 189 -10.71 -5.91 -0.55
C GLN A 189 -10.69 -7.43 -0.63
N THR A 190 -9.50 -7.99 -0.42
CA THR A 190 -9.31 -9.41 -0.19
C THR A 190 -9.05 -9.58 1.30
N LEU A 191 -9.98 -10.18 2.01
CA LEU A 191 -9.84 -10.55 3.43
C LEU A 191 -9.36 -11.98 3.53
#